data_23419c148bc8cf4b7233734450d0ee7d
#
_entry.id   23419c148bc8cf4b7233734450d0ee7d
#
_cell.length_a   1.000
_cell.length_b   1.000
_cell.length_c   1.000
_cell.angle_alpha   90.00
_cell.angle_beta   90.00
_cell.angle_gamma   90.00
#
_symmetry.space_group_name_H-M   'P 1'
#
loop_
_entity.id
_entity.type
_entity.pdbx_description
1 polymer ?
#
loop_
_entity_poly.entity_id
_entity_poly.type
_entity_poly.pdbx_seq_one_letter_code
_entity_poly.pdbx_strand_id
1 'polypeptide(L)'
;MKSLRFAVFGAGFWVRYQLAAWREVGGAECVAIYNRTRAKAETLARDLGIPAVYDDPEELLQEAKPDFVDNITEVGGHQALSLLCARHRIPCICQKPMAASLKDARQMVDSFRKAKTPFFVHENWRWQSPMMALRKVLGSGIIGTPFRARLTMVSGFDCWANQPALARLDQFILTDLGTHILDVARALFGEAHSLYCLTQRTLAPKVKGENVATLLLSMGAAHTSVVVEMAYAKTPLEPSVRECFPQTLAFIEGPKGSIELCADYLIRLTTSRGTQVTRHAPTRYAWANPAYDIAHASIVPCNANLLAALQGHGKGETTGEDNLKTLELVFGAYESVRKNAVVKFES
;
A
#
# COMPACT_ATOMS: atom_id res chain seq x y z
N MET A 1 26.34 -1.58 12.17
CA MET A 1 25.67 -0.27 12.00
C MET A 1 24.88 0.04 13.26
N LYS A 2 24.75 1.32 13.64
CA LYS A 2 23.95 1.71 14.81
C LYS A 2 22.46 1.47 14.47
N SER A 3 21.72 0.80 15.36
CA SER A 3 20.27 0.66 15.21
C SER A 3 19.60 2.02 15.30
N LEU A 4 18.65 2.31 14.40
CA LEU A 4 17.84 3.53 14.47
C LEU A 4 16.78 3.37 15.57
N ARG A 5 16.49 4.48 16.26
CA ARG A 5 15.44 4.54 17.28
C ARG A 5 14.18 5.14 16.64
N PHE A 6 13.04 4.48 16.74
CA PHE A 6 11.82 5.05 16.20
C PHE A 6 10.69 5.11 17.22
N ALA A 7 9.75 6.00 16.97
CA ALA A 7 8.50 6.07 17.69
C ALA A 7 7.33 5.66 16.79
N VAL A 8 6.31 5.06 17.38
CA VAL A 8 5.06 4.72 16.72
C VAL A 8 3.97 5.72 17.11
N PHE A 9 3.27 6.24 16.13
CA PHE A 9 2.02 6.97 16.33
C PHE A 9 0.83 6.07 15.99
N GLY A 10 -0.03 5.82 17.00
CA GLY A 10 -1.19 4.96 16.90
C GLY A 10 -1.08 3.66 17.70
N ALA A 11 -2.24 3.10 18.08
CA ALA A 11 -2.37 1.82 18.77
C ALA A 11 -3.51 0.99 18.16
N GLY A 12 -3.62 1.03 16.82
CA GLY A 12 -4.64 0.33 16.04
C GLY A 12 -4.26 -1.11 15.67
N PHE A 13 -5.11 -1.75 14.85
CA PHE A 13 -4.97 -3.13 14.41
C PHE A 13 -3.60 -3.43 13.75
N TRP A 14 -3.12 -2.56 12.85
CA TRP A 14 -1.91 -2.78 12.06
C TRP A 14 -0.61 -2.64 12.85
N VAL A 15 -0.61 -1.91 13.97
CA VAL A 15 0.61 -1.63 14.74
C VAL A 15 1.33 -2.89 15.18
N ARG A 16 0.60 -3.92 15.63
CA ARG A 16 1.21 -5.20 16.07
C ARG A 16 2.01 -5.86 14.96
N TYR A 17 1.46 -5.87 13.75
CA TYR A 17 2.06 -6.52 12.59
C TYR A 17 3.24 -5.71 12.05
N GLN A 18 3.10 -4.39 12.01
CA GLN A 18 4.17 -3.53 11.52
C GLN A 18 5.37 -3.52 12.47
N LEU A 19 5.15 -3.50 13.79
CA LEU A 19 6.21 -3.65 14.79
C LEU A 19 6.87 -5.04 14.74
N ALA A 20 6.10 -6.10 14.56
CA ALA A 20 6.66 -7.44 14.38
C ALA A 20 7.56 -7.50 13.13
N ALA A 21 7.13 -6.90 12.03
CA ALA A 21 7.93 -6.82 10.82
C ALA A 21 9.20 -5.96 10.99
N TRP A 22 9.19 -4.89 11.78
CA TRP A 22 10.40 -4.14 12.14
C TRP A 22 11.41 -5.00 12.87
N ARG A 23 10.94 -5.90 13.76
CA ARG A 23 11.81 -6.86 14.46
C ARG A 23 12.42 -7.89 13.52
N GLU A 24 11.65 -8.38 12.53
CA GLU A 24 12.16 -9.28 11.49
C GLU A 24 13.26 -8.62 10.63
N VAL A 25 13.10 -7.35 10.27
CA VAL A 25 14.11 -6.61 9.51
C VAL A 25 15.36 -6.36 10.35
N GLY A 26 15.18 -6.07 11.64
CA GLY A 26 16.27 -5.62 12.50
C GLY A 26 16.80 -4.23 12.14
N GLY A 27 17.78 -3.74 12.90
CA GLY A 27 18.41 -2.44 12.63
C GLY A 27 17.57 -1.21 12.96
N ALA A 28 16.38 -1.39 13.55
CA ALA A 28 15.54 -0.35 14.12
C ALA A 28 14.86 -0.83 15.39
N GLU A 29 14.73 0.05 16.39
CA GLU A 29 14.14 -0.26 17.71
C GLU A 29 13.02 0.73 18.04
N CYS A 30 11.84 0.21 18.40
CA CYS A 30 10.73 1.03 18.85
C CYS A 30 10.96 1.47 20.29
N VAL A 31 11.16 2.77 20.52
CA VAL A 31 11.49 3.34 21.83
C VAL A 31 10.30 4.05 22.50
N ALA A 32 9.27 4.39 21.74
CA ALA A 32 8.11 5.11 22.27
C ALA A 32 6.86 4.87 21.42
N ILE A 33 5.70 5.00 22.05
CA ILE A 33 4.41 4.93 21.40
C ILE A 33 3.53 6.11 21.84
N TYR A 34 2.87 6.75 20.87
CA TYR A 34 1.84 7.74 21.10
C TYR A 34 0.48 7.19 20.68
N ASN A 35 -0.53 7.43 21.50
CA ASN A 35 -1.93 7.29 21.08
C ASN A 35 -2.83 8.23 21.89
N ARG A 36 -3.76 8.90 21.21
CA ARG A 36 -4.74 9.81 21.83
C ARG A 36 -5.46 9.19 23.05
N THR A 37 -5.73 7.88 23.01
CA THR A 37 -6.25 7.13 24.16
C THR A 37 -5.08 6.39 24.82
N ARG A 38 -4.50 6.98 25.85
CA ARG A 38 -3.31 6.49 26.57
C ARG A 38 -3.41 5.02 26.95
N ALA A 39 -4.54 4.58 27.50
CA ALA A 39 -4.75 3.20 27.92
C ALA A 39 -4.57 2.16 26.82
N LYS A 40 -4.92 2.52 25.55
CA LYS A 40 -4.66 1.63 24.39
C LYS A 40 -3.17 1.50 24.11
N ALA A 41 -2.43 2.60 24.19
CA ALA A 41 -0.98 2.59 24.01
C ALA A 41 -0.28 1.83 25.14
N GLU A 42 -0.68 2.00 26.38
CA GLU A 42 -0.13 1.28 27.55
C GLU A 42 -0.32 -0.25 27.43
N THR A 43 -1.50 -0.68 26.97
CA THR A 43 -1.77 -2.10 26.74
C THR A 43 -0.83 -2.64 25.66
N LEU A 44 -0.72 -1.95 24.54
CA LEU A 44 0.11 -2.38 23.43
C LEU A 44 1.61 -2.32 23.77
N ALA A 45 2.04 -1.28 24.51
CA ALA A 45 3.42 -1.12 24.96
C ALA A 45 3.86 -2.27 25.88
N ARG A 46 3.01 -2.66 26.83
CA ARG A 46 3.24 -3.80 27.71
C ARG A 46 3.38 -5.11 26.93
N ASP A 47 2.43 -5.36 25.99
CA ASP A 47 2.42 -6.58 25.18
C ASP A 47 3.65 -6.67 24.28
N LEU A 48 4.15 -5.54 23.79
CA LEU A 48 5.25 -5.47 22.82
C LEU A 48 6.57 -4.97 23.42
N GLY A 49 6.63 -4.70 24.72
CA GLY A 49 7.85 -4.26 25.39
C GLY A 49 8.36 -2.89 24.93
N ILE A 50 7.44 -1.95 24.61
CA ILE A 50 7.81 -0.56 24.26
C ILE A 50 8.03 0.24 25.54
N PRO A 51 9.21 0.89 25.73
CA PRO A 51 9.58 1.43 27.04
C PRO A 51 8.83 2.69 27.46
N ALA A 52 8.37 3.53 26.52
CA ALA A 52 7.75 4.82 26.84
C ALA A 52 6.39 4.99 26.13
N VAL A 53 5.43 5.57 26.85
CA VAL A 53 4.05 5.80 26.39
C VAL A 53 3.66 7.25 26.59
N TYR A 54 3.10 7.84 25.53
CA TYR A 54 2.67 9.26 25.50
C TYR A 54 1.24 9.38 24.99
N ASP A 55 0.55 10.41 25.45
CA ASP A 55 -0.75 10.87 24.94
C ASP A 55 -0.68 12.28 24.31
N ASP A 56 0.50 12.88 24.35
CA ASP A 56 0.89 14.06 23.58
C ASP A 56 2.00 13.71 22.59
N PRO A 57 1.80 13.87 21.26
CA PRO A 57 2.82 13.55 20.27
C PRO A 57 3.98 14.57 20.25
N GLU A 58 3.75 15.81 20.66
CA GLU A 58 4.79 16.85 20.78
C GLU A 58 5.78 16.48 21.90
N GLU A 59 5.26 16.11 23.09
CA GLU A 59 6.05 15.63 24.23
C GLU A 59 6.89 14.41 23.83
N LEU A 60 6.29 13.42 23.14
CA LEU A 60 7.03 12.25 22.66
C LEU A 60 8.22 12.65 21.78
N LEU A 61 8.05 13.54 20.81
CA LEU A 61 9.12 13.95 19.93
C LEU A 61 10.26 14.67 20.65
N GLN A 62 9.91 15.49 21.66
CA GLN A 62 10.89 16.26 22.45
C GLN A 62 11.68 15.39 23.42
N GLU A 63 11.04 14.41 24.06
CA GLU A 63 11.65 13.57 25.10
C GLU A 63 12.31 12.31 24.52
N ALA A 64 11.60 11.52 23.72
CA ALA A 64 12.13 10.28 23.16
C ALA A 64 13.16 10.52 22.06
N LYS A 65 13.09 11.65 21.34
CA LYS A 65 14.00 12.06 20.26
C LYS A 65 14.26 10.91 19.27
N PRO A 66 13.23 10.40 18.61
CA PRO A 66 13.38 9.29 17.68
C PRO A 66 14.12 9.74 16.41
N ASP A 67 14.86 8.81 15.79
CA ASP A 67 15.49 9.03 14.48
C ASP A 67 14.45 9.08 13.34
N PHE A 68 13.29 8.41 13.52
CA PHE A 68 12.12 8.52 12.64
C PHE A 68 10.83 8.15 13.39
N VAL A 69 9.69 8.50 12.78
CA VAL A 69 8.36 8.14 13.25
C VAL A 69 7.68 7.21 12.25
N ASP A 70 7.03 6.17 12.76
CA ASP A 70 6.13 5.30 12.02
C ASP A 70 4.67 5.65 12.38
N ASN A 71 3.99 6.42 11.52
CA ASN A 71 2.63 6.92 11.74
C ASN A 71 1.60 5.90 11.24
N ILE A 72 1.10 5.08 12.15
CA ILE A 72 0.13 3.99 11.90
C ILE A 72 -1.24 4.36 12.50
N THR A 73 -1.59 5.61 12.49
CA THR A 73 -2.91 6.08 12.94
C THR A 73 -3.99 5.82 11.87
N GLU A 74 -5.21 6.22 12.14
CA GLU A 74 -6.25 6.30 11.11
C GLU A 74 -5.98 7.50 10.19
N VAL A 75 -6.46 7.44 8.95
CA VAL A 75 -6.22 8.45 7.90
C VAL A 75 -6.53 9.88 8.35
N GLY A 76 -7.51 10.07 9.23
CA GLY A 76 -7.84 11.38 9.80
C GLY A 76 -6.73 12.00 10.68
N GLY A 77 -5.80 11.19 11.18
CA GLY A 77 -4.64 11.65 11.95
C GLY A 77 -3.37 11.84 11.13
N HIS A 78 -3.32 11.28 9.91
CA HIS A 78 -2.08 11.22 9.11
C HIS A 78 -1.48 12.60 8.84
N GLN A 79 -2.29 13.55 8.36
CA GLN A 79 -1.81 14.88 8.00
C GLN A 79 -1.24 15.62 9.21
N ALA A 80 -2.03 15.79 10.27
CA ALA A 80 -1.63 16.59 11.43
C ALA A 80 -0.35 16.05 12.07
N LEU A 81 -0.27 14.73 12.27
CA LEU A 81 0.86 14.06 12.91
C LEU A 81 2.11 14.03 12.01
N SER A 82 1.95 13.83 10.70
CA SER A 82 3.08 13.91 9.77
C SER A 82 3.61 15.33 9.65
N LEU A 83 2.74 16.35 9.61
CA LEU A 83 3.17 17.75 9.61
C LEU A 83 3.89 18.15 10.91
N LEU A 84 3.54 17.53 12.04
CA LEU A 84 4.27 17.68 13.29
C LEU A 84 5.71 17.15 13.13
N CYS A 85 5.88 15.94 12.59
CA CYS A 85 7.21 15.39 12.31
C CYS A 85 8.04 16.30 11.38
N ALA A 86 7.41 16.84 10.32
CA ALA A 86 8.08 17.77 9.40
C ALA A 86 8.57 19.05 10.10
N ARG A 87 7.77 19.62 11.02
CA ARG A 87 8.18 20.79 11.83
C ARG A 87 9.40 20.49 12.69
N HIS A 88 9.46 19.29 13.27
CA HIS A 88 10.60 18.82 14.07
C HIS A 88 11.77 18.29 13.23
N ARG A 89 11.65 18.27 11.90
CA ARG A 89 12.64 17.68 10.97
C ARG A 89 12.94 16.22 11.29
N ILE A 90 11.94 15.47 11.70
CA ILE A 90 12.03 14.04 11.98
C ILE A 90 11.45 13.28 10.78
N PRO A 91 12.20 12.35 10.15
CA PRO A 91 11.70 11.49 9.10
C PRO A 91 10.41 10.77 9.51
N CYS A 92 9.47 10.64 8.58
CA CYS A 92 8.20 10.00 8.85
C CYS A 92 7.85 8.97 7.78
N ILE A 93 7.42 7.80 8.24
CA ILE A 93 6.74 6.80 7.44
C ILE A 93 5.26 6.91 7.80
N CYS A 94 4.38 7.15 6.83
CA CYS A 94 2.94 7.29 7.04
C CYS A 94 2.20 6.10 6.44
N GLN A 95 1.22 5.55 7.14
CA GLN A 95 0.36 4.51 6.60
C GLN A 95 -0.47 5.01 5.41
N LYS A 96 -0.86 4.06 4.57
CA LYS A 96 -1.79 4.29 3.45
C LYS A 96 -3.26 4.34 3.95
N PRO A 97 -4.14 5.07 3.25
CA PRO A 97 -3.81 6.09 2.27
C PRO A 97 -3.09 7.27 2.94
N MET A 98 -2.11 7.87 2.26
CA MET A 98 -1.29 8.96 2.82
C MET A 98 -2.14 10.08 3.42
N ALA A 99 -3.24 10.45 2.76
CA ALA A 99 -4.17 11.48 3.21
C ALA A 99 -5.60 11.23 2.68
N ALA A 100 -6.57 11.91 3.30
CA ALA A 100 -7.97 11.87 2.90
C ALA A 100 -8.28 12.74 1.66
N SER A 101 -7.36 13.59 1.23
CA SER A 101 -7.52 14.45 0.05
C SER A 101 -6.17 14.73 -0.63
N LEU A 102 -6.21 15.04 -1.95
CA LEU A 102 -5.01 15.47 -2.68
C LEU A 102 -4.41 16.77 -2.12
N LYS A 103 -5.25 17.68 -1.64
CA LYS A 103 -4.79 18.92 -1.02
C LYS A 103 -3.91 18.62 0.19
N ASP A 104 -4.38 17.75 1.07
CA ASP A 104 -3.67 17.39 2.29
C ASP A 104 -2.39 16.60 1.96
N ALA A 105 -2.46 15.67 1.00
CA ALA A 105 -1.30 14.92 0.52
C ALA A 105 -0.21 15.85 -0.02
N ARG A 106 -0.57 16.80 -0.87
CA ARG A 106 0.38 17.80 -1.41
C ARG A 106 0.99 18.65 -0.30
N GLN A 107 0.18 19.08 0.67
CA GLN A 107 0.69 19.84 1.82
C GLN A 107 1.71 19.03 2.64
N MET A 108 1.45 17.73 2.87
CA MET A 108 2.40 16.86 3.56
C MET A 108 3.72 16.76 2.78
N VAL A 109 3.68 16.41 1.52
CA VAL A 109 4.85 16.29 0.64
C VAL A 109 5.65 17.59 0.60
N ASP A 110 4.98 18.73 0.39
CA ASP A 110 5.63 20.05 0.34
C ASP A 110 6.29 20.43 1.66
N SER A 111 5.68 20.06 2.79
CA SER A 111 6.22 20.37 4.12
C SER A 111 7.51 19.59 4.39
N PHE A 112 7.54 18.30 4.08
CA PHE A 112 8.75 17.49 4.22
C PHE A 112 9.86 17.92 3.24
N ARG A 113 9.50 18.26 2.00
CA ARG A 113 10.44 18.81 1.03
C ARG A 113 11.07 20.11 1.51
N LYS A 114 10.27 21.05 2.06
CA LYS A 114 10.77 22.30 2.65
C LYS A 114 11.66 22.05 3.86
N ALA A 115 11.30 21.10 4.70
CA ALA A 115 12.08 20.67 5.86
C ALA A 115 13.38 19.93 5.47
N LYS A 116 13.52 19.50 4.21
CA LYS A 116 14.60 18.63 3.70
C LYS A 116 14.69 17.33 4.51
N THR A 117 13.56 16.76 4.85
CA THR A 117 13.42 15.58 5.72
C THR A 117 12.75 14.46 4.94
N PRO A 118 13.21 13.21 5.04
CA PRO A 118 12.59 12.08 4.37
C PRO A 118 11.13 11.86 4.78
N PHE A 119 10.29 11.61 3.78
CA PHE A 119 8.89 11.25 3.95
C PHE A 119 8.55 10.07 3.08
N PHE A 120 8.01 9.01 3.68
CA PHE A 120 7.64 7.78 3.02
C PHE A 120 6.18 7.43 3.32
N VAL A 121 5.58 6.67 2.42
CA VAL A 121 4.27 6.05 2.65
C VAL A 121 4.44 4.54 2.70
N HIS A 122 3.84 3.93 3.71
CA HIS A 122 3.89 2.48 3.89
C HIS A 122 2.92 1.80 2.90
N GLU A 123 3.24 1.88 1.60
CA GLU A 123 2.52 1.18 0.54
C GLU A 123 3.27 -0.12 0.23
N ASN A 124 2.80 -1.21 0.83
CA ASN A 124 3.53 -2.48 0.87
C ASN A 124 3.15 -3.48 -0.23
N TRP A 125 2.13 -3.19 -1.07
CA TRP A 125 1.60 -4.20 -1.99
C TRP A 125 2.57 -4.60 -3.09
N ARG A 126 3.36 -3.66 -3.61
CA ARG A 126 4.44 -3.95 -4.57
C ARG A 126 5.52 -4.90 -4.03
N TRP A 127 5.57 -5.07 -2.71
CA TRP A 127 6.50 -5.93 -1.98
C TRP A 127 5.95 -7.33 -1.68
N GLN A 128 4.75 -7.66 -2.12
CA GLN A 128 4.25 -9.03 -2.07
C GLN A 128 5.14 -9.94 -2.92
N SER A 129 5.48 -11.12 -2.41
CA SER A 129 6.37 -12.06 -3.09
C SER A 129 5.99 -12.32 -4.56
N PRO A 130 4.70 -12.57 -4.90
CA PRO A 130 4.31 -12.73 -6.30
C PRO A 130 4.44 -11.44 -7.11
N MET A 131 4.23 -10.26 -6.52
CA MET A 131 4.42 -8.99 -7.22
C MET A 131 5.89 -8.70 -7.51
N MET A 132 6.77 -8.95 -6.56
CA MET A 132 8.22 -8.83 -6.77
C MET A 132 8.70 -9.78 -7.87
N ALA A 133 8.21 -11.02 -7.86
CA ALA A 133 8.54 -12.00 -8.89
C ALA A 133 7.99 -11.59 -10.27
N LEU A 134 6.73 -11.14 -10.32
CA LEU A 134 6.10 -10.63 -11.55
C LEU A 134 6.89 -9.45 -12.13
N ARG A 135 7.26 -8.47 -11.28
CA ARG A 135 8.07 -7.31 -11.66
C ARG A 135 9.43 -7.73 -12.22
N LYS A 136 10.07 -8.74 -11.61
CA LYS A 136 11.34 -9.30 -12.09
C LYS A 136 11.21 -9.96 -13.46
N VAL A 137 10.18 -10.78 -13.65
CA VAL A 137 9.94 -11.47 -14.95
C VAL A 137 9.60 -10.43 -16.02
N LEU A 138 8.73 -9.49 -15.75
CA LEU A 138 8.37 -8.40 -16.67
C LEU A 138 9.59 -7.55 -17.04
N GLY A 139 10.37 -7.13 -16.04
CA GLY A 139 11.59 -6.33 -16.21
C GLY A 139 12.70 -7.03 -16.98
N SER A 140 12.67 -8.37 -17.12
CA SER A 140 13.62 -9.11 -17.97
C SER A 140 13.42 -8.88 -19.46
N GLY A 141 12.28 -8.30 -19.88
CA GLY A 141 11.93 -8.08 -21.27
C GLY A 141 11.60 -9.34 -22.06
N ILE A 142 11.42 -10.47 -21.40
CA ILE A 142 11.23 -11.80 -22.05
C ILE A 142 9.99 -11.85 -22.95
N ILE A 143 8.93 -11.13 -22.61
CA ILE A 143 7.71 -11.02 -23.44
C ILE A 143 7.75 -9.82 -24.41
N GLY A 144 8.86 -9.05 -24.43
CA GLY A 144 8.94 -7.77 -25.12
C GLY A 144 8.19 -6.65 -24.37
N THR A 145 7.97 -5.51 -25.02
CA THR A 145 7.22 -4.39 -24.44
C THR A 145 5.74 -4.75 -24.31
N PRO A 146 5.16 -4.71 -23.12
CA PRO A 146 3.74 -5.00 -22.94
C PRO A 146 2.86 -4.04 -23.74
N PHE A 147 1.82 -4.56 -24.39
CA PHE A 147 0.82 -3.75 -25.07
C PHE A 147 -0.55 -3.80 -24.39
N ARG A 148 -0.81 -4.84 -23.59
CA ARG A 148 -2.05 -5.02 -22.86
C ARG A 148 -1.81 -5.71 -21.51
N ALA A 149 -2.53 -5.28 -20.48
CA ALA A 149 -2.53 -5.93 -19.18
C ALA A 149 -3.91 -5.87 -18.51
N ARG A 150 -4.16 -6.82 -17.62
CA ARG A 150 -5.29 -6.83 -16.69
C ARG A 150 -4.78 -7.15 -15.29
N LEU A 151 -5.17 -6.33 -14.32
CA LEU A 151 -4.92 -6.56 -12.90
C LEU A 151 -6.26 -6.72 -12.20
N THR A 152 -6.41 -7.75 -11.37
CA THR A 152 -7.68 -8.07 -10.71
C THR A 152 -7.45 -8.29 -9.22
N MET A 153 -8.22 -7.59 -8.38
CA MET A 153 -8.30 -7.77 -6.92
C MET A 153 -9.78 -7.90 -6.53
N VAL A 154 -10.30 -9.11 -6.59
CA VAL A 154 -11.71 -9.39 -6.28
C VAL A 154 -11.79 -10.46 -5.20
N SER A 155 -12.50 -10.17 -4.11
CA SER A 155 -12.60 -11.08 -2.96
C SER A 155 -13.95 -10.96 -2.26
N GLY A 156 -14.42 -12.07 -1.69
CA GLY A 156 -15.53 -12.10 -0.74
C GLY A 156 -15.10 -11.94 0.71
N PHE A 157 -13.82 -11.63 0.97
CA PHE A 157 -13.27 -11.46 2.31
C PHE A 157 -13.99 -10.36 3.10
N ASP A 158 -14.32 -10.65 4.36
CA ASP A 158 -14.97 -9.67 5.26
C ASP A 158 -13.90 -8.77 5.91
N CYS A 159 -13.49 -7.71 5.19
CA CYS A 159 -12.55 -6.73 5.71
C CYS A 159 -13.16 -5.88 6.85
N TRP A 160 -14.47 -5.79 6.95
CA TRP A 160 -15.16 -4.95 7.96
C TRP A 160 -15.14 -5.59 9.35
N ALA A 161 -14.94 -6.91 9.46
CA ALA A 161 -14.83 -7.60 10.75
C ALA A 161 -13.71 -7.01 11.63
N ASN A 162 -12.56 -6.67 11.03
CA ASN A 162 -11.42 -6.08 11.72
C ASN A 162 -11.33 -4.56 11.57
N GLN A 163 -11.98 -3.98 10.56
CA GLN A 163 -11.95 -2.56 10.23
C GLN A 163 -13.37 -2.02 9.95
N PRO A 164 -14.26 -1.98 10.96
CA PRO A 164 -15.67 -1.62 10.77
C PRO A 164 -15.89 -0.18 10.27
N ALA A 165 -14.90 0.70 10.44
CA ALA A 165 -14.95 2.07 9.93
C ALA A 165 -15.01 2.12 8.40
N LEU A 166 -14.44 1.14 7.69
CA LEU A 166 -14.45 1.08 6.23
C LEU A 166 -15.88 1.04 5.65
N ALA A 167 -16.82 0.39 6.34
CA ALA A 167 -18.22 0.31 5.89
C ALA A 167 -18.94 1.67 5.86
N ARG A 168 -18.38 2.69 6.55
CA ARG A 168 -18.98 4.02 6.68
C ARG A 168 -18.38 5.05 5.72
N LEU A 169 -17.34 4.68 4.97
CA LEU A 169 -16.69 5.58 4.02
C LEU A 169 -17.60 5.84 2.82
N ASP A 170 -17.74 7.10 2.43
CA ASP A 170 -18.43 7.50 1.19
C ASP A 170 -17.63 7.12 -0.06
N GLN A 171 -16.31 7.20 0.04
CA GLN A 171 -15.32 6.80 -0.95
C GLN A 171 -14.57 5.60 -0.38
N PHE A 172 -14.90 4.37 -0.83
CA PHE A 172 -14.42 3.17 -0.15
C PHE A 172 -13.38 2.40 -0.97
N ILE A 173 -13.79 1.66 -2.02
CA ILE A 173 -12.89 0.67 -2.62
C ILE A 173 -11.67 1.29 -3.30
N LEU A 174 -11.84 2.46 -3.92
CA LEU A 174 -10.74 3.17 -4.57
C LEU A 174 -9.74 3.73 -3.54
N THR A 175 -10.18 4.17 -2.36
CA THR A 175 -9.29 4.65 -1.31
C THR A 175 -8.69 3.52 -0.47
N ASP A 176 -9.31 2.36 -0.41
CA ASP A 176 -8.79 1.20 0.33
C ASP A 176 -7.94 0.28 -0.56
N LEU A 177 -8.54 -0.44 -1.52
CA LEU A 177 -7.81 -1.32 -2.42
C LEU A 177 -7.15 -0.57 -3.58
N GLY A 178 -7.77 0.51 -4.04
CA GLY A 178 -7.28 1.27 -5.19
C GLY A 178 -5.89 1.86 -4.95
N THR A 179 -5.58 2.33 -3.74
CA THR A 179 -4.23 2.78 -3.39
C THR A 179 -3.18 1.70 -3.65
N HIS A 180 -3.50 0.46 -3.34
CA HIS A 180 -2.60 -0.67 -3.52
C HIS A 180 -2.45 -1.10 -4.98
N ILE A 181 -3.56 -1.36 -5.67
CA ILE A 181 -3.50 -1.93 -7.02
C ILE A 181 -3.04 -0.90 -8.06
N LEU A 182 -3.35 0.38 -7.86
CA LEU A 182 -2.85 1.45 -8.72
C LEU A 182 -1.37 1.72 -8.49
N ASP A 183 -0.88 1.56 -7.26
CA ASP A 183 0.54 1.58 -6.93
C ASP A 183 1.29 0.43 -7.61
N VAL A 184 0.73 -0.78 -7.57
CA VAL A 184 1.26 -1.96 -8.29
C VAL A 184 1.27 -1.71 -9.80
N ALA A 185 0.19 -1.14 -10.38
CA ALA A 185 0.14 -0.82 -11.80
C ALA A 185 1.26 0.16 -12.19
N ARG A 186 1.49 1.21 -11.39
CA ARG A 186 2.60 2.16 -11.59
C ARG A 186 3.96 1.47 -11.50
N ALA A 187 4.15 0.60 -10.51
CA ALA A 187 5.40 -0.15 -10.33
C ALA A 187 5.71 -1.12 -11.49
N LEU A 188 4.69 -1.63 -12.17
CA LEU A 188 4.83 -2.57 -13.30
C LEU A 188 4.95 -1.87 -14.65
N PHE A 189 4.17 -0.81 -14.89
CA PHE A 189 4.00 -0.23 -16.21
C PHE A 189 4.47 1.23 -16.32
N GLY A 190 4.83 1.88 -15.22
CA GLY A 190 5.17 3.31 -15.17
C GLY A 190 3.94 4.19 -14.94
N GLU A 191 4.09 5.49 -15.19
CA GLU A 191 3.06 6.49 -14.90
C GLU A 191 1.87 6.39 -15.88
N ALA A 192 0.67 6.72 -15.40
CA ALA A 192 -0.52 6.76 -16.24
C ALA A 192 -0.63 8.10 -16.99
N HIS A 193 -1.00 8.03 -18.26
CA HIS A 193 -1.34 9.21 -19.09
C HIS A 193 -2.81 9.57 -18.99
N SER A 194 -3.66 8.56 -18.84
CA SER A 194 -5.11 8.76 -18.72
C SER A 194 -5.78 7.58 -18.06
N LEU A 195 -6.96 7.83 -17.48
CA LEU A 195 -7.85 6.78 -16.99
C LEU A 195 -9.33 7.10 -17.25
N TYR A 196 -10.13 6.04 -17.35
CA TYR A 196 -11.58 6.05 -17.24
C TYR A 196 -12.01 5.05 -16.18
N CYS A 197 -12.97 5.43 -15.32
CA CYS A 197 -13.40 4.61 -14.18
C CYS A 197 -14.92 4.48 -14.12
N LEU A 198 -15.38 3.28 -13.80
CA LEU A 198 -16.75 2.96 -13.43
C LEU A 198 -16.77 2.34 -12.03
N THR A 199 -17.77 2.69 -11.24
CA THR A 199 -17.96 2.15 -9.89
C THR A 199 -19.37 1.64 -9.67
N GLN A 200 -19.53 0.69 -8.72
CA GLN A 200 -20.83 0.19 -8.32
C GLN A 200 -20.91 -0.04 -6.80
N ARG A 201 -22.14 -0.01 -6.28
CA ARG A 201 -22.50 -0.25 -4.88
C ARG A 201 -23.40 -1.46 -4.79
N THR A 202 -22.82 -2.67 -4.75
CA THR A 202 -23.56 -3.93 -4.72
C THR A 202 -23.89 -4.41 -3.30
N LEU A 203 -23.29 -3.79 -2.27
CA LEU A 203 -23.46 -4.13 -0.86
C LEU A 203 -24.26 -3.08 -0.05
N ALA A 204 -24.90 -2.11 -0.72
CA ALA A 204 -25.76 -1.17 -0.04
C ALA A 204 -27.01 -1.87 0.57
N PRO A 205 -27.51 -1.44 1.75
CA PRO A 205 -27.01 -0.36 2.60
C PRO A 205 -25.89 -0.76 3.57
N LYS A 206 -25.44 -2.02 3.59
CA LYS A 206 -24.43 -2.51 4.55
C LYS A 206 -23.11 -1.74 4.44
N VAL A 207 -22.72 -1.36 3.21
CA VAL A 207 -21.52 -0.55 2.92
C VAL A 207 -21.98 0.73 2.24
N LYS A 208 -21.47 1.88 2.72
CA LYS A 208 -21.93 3.20 2.27
C LYS A 208 -21.35 3.57 0.91
N GLY A 209 -20.05 3.39 0.71
CA GLY A 209 -19.34 3.70 -0.53
C GLY A 209 -19.46 2.61 -1.59
N GLU A 210 -18.78 2.82 -2.69
CA GLU A 210 -18.63 1.85 -3.75
C GLU A 210 -17.76 0.67 -3.27
N ASN A 211 -18.15 -0.55 -3.65
CA ASN A 211 -17.41 -1.76 -3.35
C ASN A 211 -16.96 -2.51 -4.61
N VAL A 212 -17.21 -1.94 -5.77
CA VAL A 212 -16.76 -2.43 -7.08
C VAL A 212 -16.23 -1.26 -7.89
N ALA A 213 -15.04 -1.42 -8.51
CA ALA A 213 -14.48 -0.45 -9.44
C ALA A 213 -13.79 -1.17 -10.61
N THR A 214 -13.96 -0.61 -11.81
CA THR A 214 -13.24 -1.02 -13.02
C THR A 214 -12.64 0.21 -13.67
N LEU A 215 -11.35 0.15 -13.95
CA LEU A 215 -10.60 1.24 -14.58
C LEU A 215 -9.96 0.76 -15.87
N LEU A 216 -9.91 1.63 -16.87
CA LEU A 216 -9.09 1.50 -18.07
C LEU A 216 -8.06 2.61 -18.07
N LEU A 217 -6.77 2.25 -18.13
CA LEU A 217 -5.66 3.18 -18.08
C LEU A 217 -4.77 3.05 -19.32
N SER A 218 -4.15 4.16 -19.72
CA SER A 218 -3.01 4.18 -20.65
C SER A 218 -1.75 4.46 -19.84
N MET A 219 -0.80 3.53 -19.81
CA MET A 219 0.34 3.57 -18.87
C MET A 219 1.69 3.45 -19.54
N GLY A 220 2.68 4.15 -18.95
CA GLY A 220 4.09 4.07 -19.33
C GLY A 220 4.41 4.58 -20.72
N ALA A 221 5.69 4.60 -21.08
CA ALA A 221 6.16 5.12 -22.37
C ALA A 221 5.57 4.40 -23.61
N ALA A 222 5.13 3.15 -23.43
CA ALA A 222 4.52 2.35 -24.49
C ALA A 222 3.00 2.53 -24.60
N HIS A 223 2.38 3.38 -23.78
CA HIS A 223 0.93 3.52 -23.70
C HIS A 223 0.20 2.18 -23.54
N THR A 224 0.76 1.28 -22.72
CA THR A 224 0.17 -0.02 -22.42
C THR A 224 -1.28 0.16 -21.93
N SER A 225 -2.22 -0.53 -22.58
CA SER A 225 -3.62 -0.55 -22.14
C SER A 225 -3.74 -1.46 -20.90
N VAL A 226 -4.07 -0.89 -19.75
CA VAL A 226 -4.19 -1.62 -18.48
C VAL A 226 -5.62 -1.55 -17.97
N VAL A 227 -6.24 -2.71 -17.77
CA VAL A 227 -7.53 -2.84 -17.08
C VAL A 227 -7.26 -3.17 -15.62
N VAL A 228 -7.85 -2.42 -14.70
CA VAL A 228 -7.80 -2.68 -13.26
C VAL A 228 -9.21 -2.95 -12.76
N GLU A 229 -9.40 -4.10 -12.13
CA GLU A 229 -10.68 -4.53 -11.55
C GLU A 229 -10.50 -4.79 -10.07
N MET A 230 -11.37 -4.23 -9.26
CA MET A 230 -11.36 -4.46 -7.82
C MET A 230 -12.78 -4.56 -7.29
N ALA A 231 -12.99 -5.50 -6.37
CA ALA A 231 -14.27 -5.65 -5.70
C ALA A 231 -14.13 -6.36 -4.35
N TYR A 232 -14.86 -5.88 -3.36
CA TYR A 232 -15.32 -6.68 -2.26
C TYR A 232 -16.74 -7.15 -2.58
N ALA A 233 -16.85 -8.37 -3.13
CA ALA A 233 -18.12 -8.92 -3.59
C ALA A 233 -18.12 -10.44 -3.50
N LYS A 234 -19.26 -11.03 -3.14
CA LYS A 234 -19.46 -12.48 -3.23
C LYS A 234 -19.76 -12.84 -4.68
N THR A 235 -18.74 -13.26 -5.39
CA THR A 235 -18.83 -13.68 -6.79
C THR A 235 -18.45 -15.16 -6.92
N PRO A 236 -18.90 -15.88 -7.96
CA PRO A 236 -18.48 -17.25 -8.24
C PRO A 236 -17.07 -17.29 -8.84
N LEU A 237 -16.06 -16.88 -8.05
CA LEU A 237 -14.65 -16.99 -8.40
C LEU A 237 -14.07 -18.32 -7.92
N GLU A 238 -12.82 -18.60 -8.30
CA GLU A 238 -12.02 -19.68 -7.73
C GLU A 238 -12.13 -19.70 -6.18
N PRO A 239 -12.39 -20.84 -5.54
CA PRO A 239 -12.53 -20.92 -4.08
C PRO A 239 -11.37 -20.32 -3.31
N SER A 240 -10.14 -20.48 -3.81
CA SER A 240 -8.92 -19.91 -3.23
C SER A 240 -8.88 -18.38 -3.24
N VAL A 241 -9.68 -17.72 -4.09
CA VAL A 241 -9.73 -16.26 -4.23
C VAL A 241 -10.93 -15.68 -3.46
N ARG A 242 -12.02 -16.43 -3.28
CA ARG A 242 -13.29 -15.94 -2.70
C ARG A 242 -13.22 -15.61 -1.21
N GLU A 243 -12.50 -16.41 -0.45
CA GLU A 243 -12.52 -16.37 1.01
C GLU A 243 -11.21 -15.94 1.62
N CYS A 244 -10.17 -15.77 0.79
CA CYS A 244 -8.89 -15.23 1.20
C CYS A 244 -8.88 -13.70 1.16
N PHE A 245 -7.94 -13.10 1.88
CA PHE A 245 -7.59 -11.70 1.70
C PHE A 245 -7.30 -11.46 0.21
N PRO A 246 -7.68 -10.28 -0.36
CA PRO A 246 -7.56 -10.04 -1.80
C PRO A 246 -6.16 -10.34 -2.33
N GLN A 247 -6.06 -11.30 -3.24
CA GLN A 247 -4.87 -11.53 -4.02
C GLN A 247 -4.97 -10.73 -5.32
N THR A 248 -3.86 -10.08 -5.70
CA THR A 248 -3.77 -9.49 -7.03
C THR A 248 -3.47 -10.58 -8.04
N LEU A 249 -4.36 -10.75 -9.01
CA LEU A 249 -4.13 -11.57 -10.19
C LEU A 249 -3.75 -10.66 -11.36
N ALA A 250 -2.96 -11.17 -12.31
CA ALA A 250 -2.51 -10.40 -13.45
C ALA A 250 -2.46 -11.23 -14.72
N PHE A 251 -2.78 -10.60 -15.85
CA PHE A 251 -2.50 -11.14 -17.18
C PHE A 251 -1.85 -10.03 -18.02
N ILE A 252 -0.66 -10.27 -18.52
CA ILE A 252 0.17 -9.28 -19.24
C ILE A 252 0.62 -9.88 -20.56
N GLU A 253 0.39 -9.17 -21.66
CA GLU A 253 0.76 -9.60 -23.00
C GLU A 253 1.76 -8.66 -23.64
N GLY A 254 2.74 -9.28 -24.29
CA GLY A 254 3.72 -8.60 -25.13
C GLY A 254 3.92 -9.36 -26.45
N PRO A 255 4.66 -8.81 -27.42
CA PRO A 255 4.81 -9.39 -28.74
C PRO A 255 5.57 -10.72 -28.75
N LYS A 256 6.23 -11.11 -27.66
CA LYS A 256 7.02 -12.33 -27.55
C LYS A 256 6.43 -13.37 -26.60
N GLY A 257 5.30 -13.06 -25.95
CA GLY A 257 4.65 -13.97 -25.02
C GLY A 257 3.72 -13.28 -24.02
N SER A 258 3.32 -14.04 -23.01
CA SER A 258 2.45 -13.55 -21.93
C SER A 258 2.92 -14.02 -20.57
N ILE A 259 2.56 -13.25 -19.55
CA ILE A 259 2.76 -13.58 -18.13
C ILE A 259 1.40 -13.57 -17.47
N GLU A 260 1.08 -14.64 -16.74
CA GLU A 260 -0.13 -14.73 -15.93
C GLU A 260 0.25 -14.97 -14.47
N LEU A 261 -0.20 -14.10 -13.56
CA LEU A 261 -0.19 -14.36 -12.14
C LEU A 261 -1.56 -14.88 -11.74
N CYS A 262 -1.61 -16.18 -11.47
CA CYS A 262 -2.83 -16.91 -11.10
C CYS A 262 -3.01 -16.98 -9.58
N ALA A 263 -4.15 -17.53 -9.16
CA ALA A 263 -4.37 -17.95 -7.79
C ALA A 263 -3.24 -18.87 -7.28
N ASP A 264 -3.12 -19.02 -5.97
CA ASP A 264 -2.07 -19.77 -5.28
C ASP A 264 -0.65 -19.31 -5.63
N TYR A 265 -0.52 -18.02 -5.99
CA TYR A 265 0.78 -17.36 -6.23
C TYR A 265 1.58 -17.95 -7.40
N LEU A 266 0.90 -18.55 -8.36
CA LEU A 266 1.52 -19.15 -9.54
C LEU A 266 1.77 -18.09 -10.62
N ILE A 267 3.02 -17.99 -11.11
CA ILE A 267 3.36 -17.23 -12.31
C ILE A 267 3.53 -18.21 -13.45
N ARG A 268 2.73 -18.03 -14.50
CA ARG A 268 2.79 -18.75 -15.76
C ARG A 268 3.38 -17.85 -16.84
N LEU A 269 4.57 -18.17 -17.32
CA LEU A 269 5.24 -17.48 -18.41
C LEU A 269 5.12 -18.33 -19.69
N THR A 270 4.44 -17.81 -20.70
CA THR A 270 4.28 -18.46 -22.01
C THR A 270 5.04 -17.68 -23.08
N THR A 271 5.88 -18.35 -23.83
CA THR A 271 6.64 -17.82 -24.97
C THR A 271 6.62 -18.82 -26.13
N SER A 272 7.27 -18.49 -27.25
CA SER A 272 7.45 -19.46 -28.36
C SER A 272 8.20 -20.75 -27.97
N ARG A 273 8.85 -20.77 -26.79
CA ARG A 273 9.58 -21.94 -26.25
C ARG A 273 8.69 -22.85 -25.40
N GLY A 274 7.42 -22.47 -25.17
CA GLY A 274 6.48 -23.16 -24.30
C GLY A 274 6.12 -22.37 -23.06
N THR A 275 5.50 -23.06 -22.10
CA THR A 275 5.00 -22.46 -20.85
C THR A 275 5.81 -22.97 -19.67
N GLN A 276 6.28 -22.05 -18.84
CA GLN A 276 6.91 -22.32 -17.54
C GLN A 276 5.99 -21.84 -16.42
N VAL A 277 5.91 -22.61 -15.33
CA VAL A 277 5.11 -22.26 -14.16
C VAL A 277 6.01 -22.28 -12.93
N THR A 278 5.94 -21.19 -12.14
CA THR A 278 6.67 -21.07 -10.88
C THR A 278 5.73 -20.56 -9.79
N ARG A 279 5.94 -21.00 -8.55
CA ARG A 279 5.13 -20.59 -7.40
C ARG A 279 5.90 -19.62 -6.51
N HIS A 280 5.29 -18.51 -6.13
CA HIS A 280 5.89 -17.44 -5.36
C HIS A 280 5.04 -17.10 -4.13
N ALA A 281 4.80 -18.09 -3.28
CA ALA A 281 4.02 -17.90 -2.05
C ALA A 281 4.71 -16.94 -1.09
N PRO A 282 3.95 -16.21 -0.23
CA PRO A 282 4.51 -15.36 0.80
C PRO A 282 5.28 -16.18 1.83
N THR A 283 6.29 -15.57 2.44
CA THR A 283 6.93 -16.11 3.64
C THR A 283 5.92 -16.12 4.78
N ARG A 284 5.80 -17.24 5.48
CA ARG A 284 4.93 -17.33 6.65
C ARG A 284 5.71 -16.97 7.90
N TYR A 285 5.28 -15.91 8.55
CA TYR A 285 5.83 -15.47 9.84
C TYR A 285 4.90 -15.93 10.97
N ALA A 286 5.47 -16.36 12.09
CA ALA A 286 4.71 -16.85 13.24
C ALA A 286 3.78 -15.77 13.84
N TRP A 287 4.12 -14.50 13.68
CA TRP A 287 3.33 -13.37 14.15
C TRP A 287 2.21 -12.95 13.15
N ALA A 288 2.26 -13.43 11.91
CA ALA A 288 1.28 -13.07 10.90
C ALA A 288 -0.09 -13.73 11.18
N ASN A 289 -1.16 -13.02 10.89
CA ASN A 289 -2.48 -13.63 10.85
C ASN A 289 -2.61 -14.41 9.53
N PRO A 290 -2.89 -15.73 9.55
CA PRO A 290 -2.98 -16.54 8.34
C PRO A 290 -3.96 -16.01 7.29
N ALA A 291 -5.04 -15.34 7.71
CA ALA A 291 -5.99 -14.72 6.79
C ALA A 291 -5.41 -13.53 6.02
N TYR A 292 -4.30 -12.96 6.48
CA TYR A 292 -3.62 -11.79 5.90
C TYR A 292 -2.17 -12.11 5.48
N ASP A 293 -1.78 -13.38 5.39
CA ASP A 293 -0.38 -13.78 5.16
C ASP A 293 0.31 -12.97 4.05
N ILE A 294 -0.36 -12.80 2.90
CA ILE A 294 0.21 -12.09 1.74
C ILE A 294 0.48 -10.60 2.05
N ALA A 295 -0.41 -9.96 2.80
CA ALA A 295 -0.26 -8.56 3.18
C ALA A 295 0.76 -8.40 4.31
N HIS A 296 0.73 -9.27 5.31
CA HIS A 296 1.67 -9.21 6.44
C HIS A 296 3.10 -9.50 6.00
N ALA A 297 3.30 -10.50 5.15
CA ALA A 297 4.63 -10.85 4.65
C ALA A 297 5.27 -9.70 3.86
N SER A 298 4.49 -8.91 3.14
CA SER A 298 5.00 -7.78 2.35
C SER A 298 5.46 -6.58 3.20
N ILE A 299 5.07 -6.50 4.47
CA ILE A 299 5.53 -5.45 5.39
C ILE A 299 7.05 -5.55 5.60
N VAL A 300 7.59 -6.77 5.72
CA VAL A 300 9.02 -6.98 6.00
C VAL A 300 9.91 -6.39 4.90
N PRO A 301 9.78 -6.77 3.61
CA PRO A 301 10.60 -6.17 2.56
C PRO A 301 10.30 -4.68 2.32
N CYS A 302 9.07 -4.21 2.58
CA CYS A 302 8.75 -2.78 2.56
C CYS A 302 9.57 -2.04 3.62
N ASN A 303 9.48 -2.47 4.90
CA ASN A 303 10.25 -1.88 6.00
C ASN A 303 11.75 -1.92 5.72
N ALA A 304 12.28 -3.02 5.16
CA ALA A 304 13.69 -3.15 4.81
C ALA A 304 14.12 -2.10 3.77
N ASN A 305 13.30 -1.84 2.74
CA ASN A 305 13.57 -0.79 1.74
C ASN A 305 13.57 0.60 2.37
N LEU A 306 12.58 0.90 3.21
CA LEU A 306 12.48 2.20 3.89
C LEU A 306 13.61 2.41 4.90
N LEU A 307 14.01 1.36 5.64
CA LEU A 307 15.14 1.42 6.55
C LEU A 307 16.46 1.70 5.81
N ALA A 308 16.70 1.01 4.70
CA ALA A 308 17.88 1.25 3.88
C ALA A 308 17.95 2.72 3.40
N ALA A 309 16.82 3.29 3.00
CA ALA A 309 16.72 4.70 2.62
C ALA A 309 17.01 5.65 3.82
N LEU A 310 16.45 5.38 4.99
CA LEU A 310 16.69 6.14 6.22
C LEU A 310 18.16 6.09 6.66
N GLN A 311 18.84 4.98 6.41
CA GLN A 311 20.26 4.79 6.68
C GLN A 311 21.18 5.36 5.58
N GLY A 312 20.64 5.92 4.49
CA GLY A 312 21.41 6.45 3.37
C GLY A 312 21.96 5.37 2.41
N HIS A 313 21.47 4.12 2.48
CA HIS A 313 21.95 2.99 1.69
C HIS A 313 21.11 2.71 0.42
N GLY A 314 20.25 3.65 0.03
CA GLY A 314 19.41 3.50 -1.15
C GLY A 314 18.32 4.54 -1.23
N LYS A 315 17.43 4.36 -2.21
CA LYS A 315 16.21 5.19 -2.34
C LYS A 315 15.02 4.38 -1.88
N GLY A 316 14.20 4.96 -0.97
CA GLY A 316 12.88 4.39 -0.67
C GLY A 316 12.01 4.42 -1.91
N GLU A 317 11.38 3.32 -2.25
CA GLU A 317 10.55 3.26 -3.47
C GLU A 317 9.22 4.01 -3.33
N THR A 318 8.69 4.09 -2.10
CA THR A 318 7.40 4.72 -1.81
C THR A 318 7.57 6.02 -1.04
N THR A 319 8.34 6.97 -1.60
CA THR A 319 8.44 8.32 -1.04
C THR A 319 7.08 9.02 -1.06
N GLY A 320 6.92 10.10 -0.30
CA GLY A 320 5.71 10.91 -0.34
C GLY A 320 5.40 11.41 -1.74
N GLU A 321 6.43 11.85 -2.50
CA GLU A 321 6.29 12.28 -3.90
C GLU A 321 5.85 11.14 -4.82
N ASP A 322 6.42 9.93 -4.65
CA ASP A 322 6.01 8.77 -5.43
C ASP A 322 4.54 8.40 -5.15
N ASN A 323 4.18 8.29 -3.88
CA ASN A 323 2.82 7.90 -3.49
C ASN A 323 1.76 8.98 -3.79
N LEU A 324 2.15 10.26 -3.87
CA LEU A 324 1.25 11.33 -4.31
C LEU A 324 0.69 11.03 -5.71
N LYS A 325 1.50 10.50 -6.63
CA LYS A 325 1.06 10.08 -7.96
C LYS A 325 0.05 8.92 -7.91
N THR A 326 0.21 7.98 -6.97
CA THR A 326 -0.81 6.94 -6.73
C THR A 326 -2.14 7.56 -6.26
N LEU A 327 -2.09 8.52 -5.33
CA LEU A 327 -3.30 9.23 -4.89
C LEU A 327 -3.93 10.06 -6.01
N GLU A 328 -3.15 10.65 -6.92
CA GLU A 328 -3.66 11.34 -8.09
C GLU A 328 -4.49 10.40 -8.99
N LEU A 329 -4.07 9.14 -9.15
CA LEU A 329 -4.88 8.13 -9.84
C LEU A 329 -6.15 7.78 -9.08
N VAL A 330 -6.09 7.60 -7.75
CA VAL A 330 -7.26 7.30 -6.92
C VAL A 330 -8.32 8.41 -7.03
N PHE A 331 -7.92 9.67 -6.83
CA PHE A 331 -8.85 10.79 -6.91
C PHE A 331 -9.25 11.13 -8.34
N GLY A 332 -8.37 10.89 -9.32
CA GLY A 332 -8.68 10.95 -10.74
C GLY A 332 -9.76 9.94 -11.15
N ALA A 333 -9.75 8.74 -10.53
CA ALA A 333 -10.80 7.75 -10.74
C ALA A 333 -12.17 8.26 -10.25
N TYR A 334 -12.24 8.86 -9.05
CA TYR A 334 -13.48 9.51 -8.58
C TYR A 334 -13.91 10.67 -9.47
N GLU A 335 -12.96 11.46 -9.98
CA GLU A 335 -13.26 12.53 -10.92
C GLU A 335 -13.84 11.96 -12.22
N SER A 336 -13.25 10.87 -12.74
CA SER A 336 -13.75 10.19 -13.94
C SER A 336 -15.19 9.70 -13.77
N VAL A 337 -15.50 9.07 -12.63
CA VAL A 337 -16.86 8.62 -12.30
C VAL A 337 -17.82 9.81 -12.24
N ARG A 338 -17.44 10.89 -11.54
CA ARG A 338 -18.28 12.07 -11.36
C ARG A 338 -18.58 12.79 -12.69
N LYS A 339 -17.58 12.86 -13.57
CA LYS A 339 -17.69 13.53 -14.88
C LYS A 339 -18.19 12.61 -16.00
N ASN A 340 -18.19 11.30 -15.77
CA ASN A 340 -18.36 10.28 -16.81
C ASN A 340 -17.45 10.52 -18.02
N ALA A 341 -16.18 10.80 -17.76
CA ALA A 341 -15.19 11.20 -18.75
C ALA A 341 -13.80 10.66 -18.44
N VAL A 342 -12.97 10.62 -19.48
CA VAL A 342 -11.53 10.31 -19.33
C VAL A 342 -10.83 11.45 -18.59
N VAL A 343 -10.05 11.10 -17.58
CA VAL A 343 -9.14 12.01 -16.89
C VAL A 343 -7.73 11.81 -17.44
N LYS A 344 -7.03 12.91 -17.74
CA LYS A 344 -5.65 12.92 -18.23
C LYS A 344 -4.72 13.38 -17.10
N PHE A 345 -3.52 12.84 -17.08
CA PHE A 345 -2.46 13.21 -16.15
C PHE A 345 -1.32 13.87 -16.93
N GLU A 346 -0.71 14.88 -16.32
CA GLU A 346 0.51 15.49 -16.84
C GLU A 346 1.67 14.53 -16.63
N SER A 347 2.47 14.31 -17.66
CA SER A 347 3.64 13.41 -17.68
C SER A 347 4.83 14.02 -16.97
#